data_888a473e7c433974a22c0d801ec7513f
#
_entry.id   888a473e7c433974a22c0d801ec7513f
#
_cell.length_a   1.000
_cell.length_b   1.000
_cell.length_c   1.000
_cell.angle_alpha   90.00
_cell.angle_beta   90.00
_cell.angle_gamma   90.00
#
_symmetry.space_group_name_H-M   'P 1'
#
loop_
_entity.id
_entity.type
_entity.pdbx_description
1 polymer ?
#
loop_
_entity_poly.entity_id
_entity_poly.type
_entity_poly.pdbx_seq_one_letter_code
_entity_poly.pdbx_strand_id
1 'polypeptide(L)'
;MEILSRMLKRVKEEGFIKGFSVGAAGLDGLSVSHLLYADDTILFCDNDPEKLVHIRLVLTCFEAVTGLKVNMSKSEMVPIGEVSNLPVLADILCCKIGSLPISYLGMPLGSHYKSTAVWNPIIEKMERRLAGSQRLYLSKGGRPSLLKSTFSSLPTYFLSLLTIPVSVARRLNGCKEISSGVIRGRRSSII
;
A
#
# COMPACT_ATOMS: atom_id res chain seq x y z
N MET A 1 9.16 -7.16 -16.99
CA MET A 1 7.91 -6.36 -16.73
C MET A 1 7.55 -5.39 -17.86
N GLU A 2 8.48 -4.81 -18.59
CA GLU A 2 8.17 -3.91 -19.72
C GLU A 2 7.33 -4.59 -20.82
N ILE A 3 7.61 -5.86 -21.14
CA ILE A 3 6.84 -6.65 -22.12
C ILE A 3 5.37 -6.75 -21.70
N LEU A 4 5.11 -7.10 -20.43
CA LEU A 4 3.75 -7.18 -19.90
C LEU A 4 3.02 -5.83 -19.99
N SER A 5 3.72 -4.74 -19.63
CA SER A 5 3.15 -3.39 -19.73
C SER A 5 2.75 -3.03 -21.17
N ARG A 6 3.61 -3.35 -22.14
CA ARG A 6 3.31 -3.11 -23.55
C ARG A 6 2.13 -3.94 -24.05
N MET A 7 2.07 -5.22 -23.66
CA MET A 7 0.93 -6.10 -24.02
C MET A 7 -0.38 -5.58 -23.44
N LEU A 8 -0.40 -5.24 -22.14
CA LEU A 8 -1.59 -4.68 -21.48
C LEU A 8 -2.02 -3.34 -22.10
N LYS A 9 -1.05 -2.48 -22.43
CA LYS A 9 -1.33 -1.21 -23.11
C LYS A 9 -1.98 -1.44 -24.46
N ARG A 10 -1.46 -2.36 -25.26
CA ARG A 10 -2.02 -2.69 -26.59
C ARG A 10 -3.45 -3.20 -26.47
N VAL A 11 -3.70 -4.13 -25.57
CA VAL A 11 -5.04 -4.71 -25.34
C VAL A 11 -6.03 -3.66 -24.85
N LYS A 12 -5.56 -2.67 -24.07
CA LYS A 12 -6.36 -1.51 -23.67
C LYS A 12 -6.67 -0.59 -24.86
N GLU A 13 -5.69 -0.29 -25.72
CA GLU A 13 -5.85 0.54 -26.91
C GLU A 13 -6.86 -0.07 -27.91
N GLU A 14 -6.88 -1.39 -28.02
CA GLU A 14 -7.84 -2.14 -28.83
C GLU A 14 -9.23 -2.30 -28.16
N GLY A 15 -9.40 -1.78 -26.94
CA GLY A 15 -10.68 -1.78 -26.23
C GLY A 15 -11.04 -3.09 -25.53
N PHE A 16 -10.16 -4.10 -25.53
CA PHE A 16 -10.40 -5.39 -24.88
C PHE A 16 -10.37 -5.34 -23.36
N ILE A 17 -9.68 -4.37 -22.77
CA ILE A 17 -9.70 -4.08 -21.34
C ILE A 17 -9.94 -2.60 -21.11
N LYS A 18 -10.63 -2.28 -20.01
CA LYS A 18 -10.88 -0.91 -19.61
C LYS A 18 -10.22 -0.64 -18.26
N GLY A 19 -9.42 0.40 -18.21
CA GLY A 19 -8.74 0.78 -16.98
C GLY A 19 -9.63 1.59 -16.03
N PHE A 20 -9.09 1.86 -14.86
CA PHE A 20 -9.67 2.77 -13.88
C PHE A 20 -9.39 4.22 -14.30
N SER A 21 -10.43 5.06 -14.36
CA SER A 21 -10.31 6.47 -14.72
C SER A 21 -10.28 7.35 -13.48
N VAL A 22 -9.26 8.19 -13.36
CA VAL A 22 -9.10 9.17 -12.29
C VAL A 22 -9.35 10.56 -12.87
N GLY A 23 -10.32 11.27 -12.33
CA GLY A 23 -10.64 12.65 -12.73
C GLY A 23 -12.11 12.98 -12.54
N ALA A 24 -12.45 14.27 -12.54
CA ALA A 24 -13.82 14.71 -12.55
C ALA A 24 -14.45 14.46 -13.93
N ALA A 25 -15.71 14.11 -13.97
CA ALA A 25 -16.45 13.91 -15.20
C ALA A 25 -16.32 15.16 -16.11
N GLY A 26 -15.71 14.98 -17.30
CA GLY A 26 -15.57 16.04 -18.30
C GLY A 26 -14.16 16.62 -18.50
N LEU A 27 -13.17 16.20 -17.71
CA LEU A 27 -11.76 16.47 -17.99
C LEU A 27 -11.10 15.18 -18.46
N ASP A 28 -10.08 15.28 -19.35
CA ASP A 28 -9.28 14.13 -19.79
C ASP A 28 -8.67 13.42 -18.59
N GLY A 29 -9.44 12.50 -18.01
CA GLY A 29 -9.06 11.74 -16.83
C GLY A 29 -7.94 10.76 -17.16
N LEU A 30 -6.94 10.68 -16.28
CA LEU A 30 -5.92 9.66 -16.38
C LEU A 30 -6.55 8.28 -16.26
N SER A 31 -6.48 7.48 -17.33
CA SER A 31 -6.97 6.11 -17.32
C SER A 31 -5.82 5.13 -17.05
N VAL A 32 -5.87 4.46 -15.92
CA VAL A 32 -4.87 3.50 -15.45
C VAL A 32 -5.41 2.08 -15.59
N SER A 33 -4.78 1.25 -16.41
CA SER A 33 -5.15 -0.16 -16.58
C SER A 33 -4.33 -1.10 -15.70
N HIS A 34 -3.11 -0.70 -15.34
CA HIS A 34 -2.21 -1.53 -14.54
C HIS A 34 -1.18 -0.68 -13.81
N LEU A 35 -0.69 -1.21 -12.71
CA LEU A 35 0.47 -0.73 -11.98
C LEU A 35 1.47 -1.87 -11.87
N LEU A 36 2.73 -1.61 -12.22
CA LEU A 36 3.81 -2.59 -12.18
C LEU A 36 4.95 -2.05 -11.32
N TYR A 37 5.39 -2.86 -10.37
CA TYR A 37 6.57 -2.56 -9.56
C TYR A 37 7.30 -3.86 -9.20
N ALA A 38 8.52 -4.00 -9.68
CA ALA A 38 9.30 -5.24 -9.56
C ALA A 38 8.45 -6.46 -9.98
N ASP A 39 8.14 -7.36 -9.07
CA ASP A 39 7.34 -8.56 -9.30
C ASP A 39 5.84 -8.35 -9.07
N ASP A 40 5.46 -7.27 -8.40
CA ASP A 40 4.07 -6.97 -8.07
C ASP A 40 3.35 -6.28 -9.23
N THR A 41 2.15 -6.75 -9.51
CA THR A 41 1.28 -6.24 -10.58
C THR A 41 -0.13 -6.05 -10.06
N ILE A 42 -0.69 -4.85 -10.25
CA ILE A 42 -2.11 -4.59 -10.05
C ILE A 42 -2.72 -4.35 -11.43
N LEU A 43 -3.79 -5.08 -11.75
CA LEU A 43 -4.58 -4.90 -12.95
C LEU A 43 -5.94 -4.35 -12.57
N PHE A 44 -6.41 -3.35 -13.30
CA PHE A 44 -7.74 -2.78 -13.15
C PHE A 44 -8.61 -3.23 -14.32
N CYS A 45 -9.76 -3.82 -14.03
CA CYS A 45 -10.69 -4.30 -15.03
C CYS A 45 -12.15 -4.08 -14.58
N ASP A 46 -13.03 -4.04 -15.56
CA ASP A 46 -14.48 -4.03 -15.30
C ASP A 46 -14.96 -5.41 -14.84
N ASN A 47 -16.16 -5.44 -14.24
CA ASN A 47 -16.89 -6.66 -13.91
C ASN A 47 -17.50 -7.30 -15.20
N ASP A 48 -16.63 -7.76 -16.09
CA ASP A 48 -16.99 -8.34 -17.38
C ASP A 48 -16.18 -9.62 -17.62
N PRO A 49 -16.82 -10.79 -17.68
CA PRO A 49 -16.14 -12.07 -17.89
C PRO A 49 -15.29 -12.10 -19.17
N GLU A 50 -15.78 -11.48 -20.27
CA GLU A 50 -15.05 -11.49 -21.54
C GLU A 50 -13.72 -10.73 -21.43
N LYS A 51 -13.73 -9.59 -20.73
CA LYS A 51 -12.50 -8.81 -20.50
C LYS A 51 -11.49 -9.56 -19.63
N LEU A 52 -11.96 -10.35 -18.67
CA LEU A 52 -11.10 -11.19 -17.84
C LEU A 52 -10.46 -12.33 -18.65
N VAL A 53 -11.18 -12.90 -19.61
CA VAL A 53 -10.60 -13.88 -20.54
C VAL A 53 -9.47 -13.24 -21.36
N HIS A 54 -9.62 -12.00 -21.82
CA HIS A 54 -8.54 -11.30 -22.52
C HIS A 54 -7.32 -11.05 -21.60
N ILE A 55 -7.54 -10.69 -20.33
CA ILE A 55 -6.43 -10.57 -19.35
C ILE A 55 -5.73 -11.91 -19.21
N ARG A 56 -6.46 -13.00 -19.05
CA ARG A 56 -5.88 -14.34 -18.95
C ARG A 56 -5.04 -14.71 -20.17
N LEU A 57 -5.55 -14.41 -21.38
CA LEU A 57 -4.81 -14.62 -22.62
C LEU A 57 -3.51 -13.80 -22.66
N VAL A 58 -3.55 -12.53 -22.25
CA VAL A 58 -2.35 -11.69 -22.17
C VAL A 58 -1.32 -12.29 -21.22
N LEU A 59 -1.75 -12.75 -20.03
CA LEU A 59 -0.85 -13.36 -19.06
C LEU A 59 -0.26 -14.66 -19.61
N THR A 60 -1.05 -15.51 -20.27
CA THR A 60 -0.58 -16.75 -20.90
C THR A 60 0.43 -16.45 -22.03
N CYS A 61 0.16 -15.47 -22.87
CA CYS A 61 1.11 -15.02 -23.91
C CYS A 61 2.40 -14.47 -23.29
N PHE A 62 2.29 -13.70 -22.22
CA PHE A 62 3.46 -13.20 -21.49
C PHE A 62 4.31 -14.33 -20.96
N GLU A 63 3.72 -15.34 -20.33
CA GLU A 63 4.42 -16.54 -19.87
C GLU A 63 5.12 -17.29 -21.01
N ALA A 64 4.44 -17.47 -22.14
CA ALA A 64 4.98 -18.16 -23.30
C ALA A 64 6.18 -17.44 -23.91
N VAL A 65 6.12 -16.09 -23.99
CA VAL A 65 7.17 -15.28 -24.60
C VAL A 65 8.37 -15.08 -23.68
N THR A 66 8.15 -14.97 -22.36
CA THR A 66 9.21 -14.62 -21.42
C THR A 66 9.76 -15.81 -20.64
N GLY A 67 9.05 -16.93 -20.58
CA GLY A 67 9.34 -18.05 -19.71
C GLY A 67 9.07 -17.80 -18.22
N LEU A 68 8.64 -16.57 -17.85
CA LEU A 68 8.23 -16.23 -16.49
C LEU A 68 6.82 -16.77 -16.23
N LYS A 69 6.55 -17.19 -15.01
CA LYS A 69 5.22 -17.68 -14.63
C LYS A 69 4.52 -16.71 -13.67
N VAL A 70 3.25 -16.45 -13.92
CA VAL A 70 2.39 -15.68 -13.01
C VAL A 70 1.90 -16.61 -11.90
N ASN A 71 2.13 -16.23 -10.66
CA ASN A 71 1.72 -17.04 -9.51
C ASN A 71 0.26 -16.79 -9.14
N MET A 72 -0.67 -17.49 -9.80
CA MET A 72 -2.10 -17.34 -9.55
C MET A 72 -2.51 -17.77 -8.14
N SER A 73 -1.78 -18.67 -7.48
CA SER A 73 -2.08 -19.06 -6.10
C SER A 73 -1.81 -17.95 -5.07
N LYS A 74 -0.96 -16.97 -5.42
CA LYS A 74 -0.71 -15.76 -4.63
C LYS A 74 -1.49 -14.55 -5.13
N SER A 75 -2.10 -14.65 -6.30
CA SER A 75 -2.89 -13.56 -6.89
C SER A 75 -4.29 -13.53 -6.27
N GLU A 76 -4.81 -12.33 -6.09
CA GLU A 76 -6.12 -12.11 -5.49
C GLU A 76 -6.95 -11.17 -6.36
N MET A 77 -8.22 -11.49 -6.52
CA MET A 77 -9.22 -10.60 -7.11
C MET A 77 -9.93 -9.85 -6.00
N VAL A 78 -9.84 -8.53 -6.04
CA VAL A 78 -10.42 -7.67 -5.02
C VAL A 78 -11.56 -6.85 -5.61
N PRO A 79 -12.81 -7.04 -5.16
CA PRO A 79 -13.93 -6.26 -5.66
C PRO A 79 -13.88 -4.82 -5.18
N ILE A 80 -14.22 -3.89 -6.07
CA ILE A 80 -14.43 -2.48 -5.75
C ILE A 80 -15.91 -2.18 -5.99
N GLY A 81 -16.67 -1.97 -4.93
CA GLY A 81 -18.14 -1.86 -4.97
C GLY A 81 -18.83 -3.22 -4.95
N GLU A 82 -20.10 -3.24 -5.39
CA GLU A 82 -20.91 -4.46 -5.42
C GLU A 82 -20.67 -5.26 -6.70
N VAL A 83 -20.18 -6.49 -6.53
CA VAL A 83 -19.90 -7.43 -7.63
C VAL A 83 -20.62 -8.76 -7.33
N SER A 84 -21.72 -9.01 -8.01
CA SER A 84 -22.57 -10.18 -7.75
C SER A 84 -21.99 -11.51 -8.24
N ASN A 85 -21.15 -11.49 -9.27
CA ASN A 85 -20.60 -12.67 -9.95
C ASN A 85 -19.12 -12.93 -9.63
N LEU A 86 -18.62 -12.39 -8.52
CA LEU A 86 -17.20 -12.45 -8.15
C LEU A 86 -16.57 -13.87 -8.16
N PRO A 87 -17.23 -14.92 -7.68
CA PRO A 87 -16.69 -16.29 -7.75
C PRO A 87 -16.42 -16.75 -9.19
N VAL A 88 -17.35 -16.47 -10.11
CA VAL A 88 -17.20 -16.84 -11.53
C VAL A 88 -16.01 -16.08 -12.15
N LEU A 89 -15.84 -14.81 -11.82
CA LEU A 89 -14.74 -13.99 -12.30
C LEU A 89 -13.39 -14.49 -11.78
N ALA A 90 -13.32 -14.86 -10.50
CA ALA A 90 -12.13 -15.40 -9.88
C ALA A 90 -11.71 -16.75 -10.48
N ASP A 91 -12.68 -17.59 -10.84
CA ASP A 91 -12.46 -18.87 -11.51
C ASP A 91 -11.85 -18.69 -12.92
N ILE A 92 -12.26 -17.65 -13.67
CA ILE A 92 -11.70 -17.35 -14.99
C ILE A 92 -10.18 -17.12 -14.88
N LEU A 93 -9.72 -16.41 -13.87
CA LEU A 93 -8.30 -16.14 -13.65
C LEU A 93 -7.62 -17.21 -12.79
N CYS A 94 -8.36 -18.13 -12.19
CA CYS A 94 -7.85 -19.13 -11.23
C CYS A 94 -7.14 -18.49 -10.04
N CYS A 95 -7.65 -17.37 -9.53
CA CYS A 95 -7.08 -16.63 -8.41
C CYS A 95 -8.03 -16.65 -7.20
N LYS A 96 -7.50 -16.23 -6.04
CA LYS A 96 -8.28 -16.12 -4.81
C LYS A 96 -9.14 -14.87 -4.81
N ILE A 97 -10.21 -14.89 -4.01
CA ILE A 97 -10.98 -13.69 -3.70
C ILE A 97 -10.38 -13.05 -2.48
N GLY A 98 -9.96 -11.79 -2.62
CA GLY A 98 -9.47 -10.94 -1.56
C GLY A 98 -10.46 -9.86 -1.17
N SER A 99 -10.09 -9.02 -0.22
CA SER A 99 -10.87 -7.87 0.23
C SER A 99 -9.99 -6.68 0.56
N LEU A 100 -10.54 -5.47 0.45
CA LEU A 100 -9.84 -4.26 0.89
C LEU A 100 -9.79 -4.20 2.43
N PRO A 101 -8.70 -3.65 3.00
CA PRO A 101 -7.54 -3.08 2.34
C PRO A 101 -6.49 -4.12 1.93
N ILE A 102 -5.85 -3.95 0.78
CA ILE A 102 -4.71 -4.75 0.34
C ILE A 102 -3.39 -4.05 0.61
N SER A 103 -2.34 -4.81 0.88
CA SER A 103 -0.99 -4.25 1.05
C SER A 103 -0.28 -4.18 -0.31
N TYR A 104 0.05 -2.98 -0.76
CA TYR A 104 0.84 -2.75 -1.96
C TYR A 104 2.02 -1.84 -1.66
N LEU A 105 3.25 -2.30 -1.92
CA LEU A 105 4.49 -1.59 -1.59
C LEU A 105 4.57 -1.16 -0.11
N GLY A 106 4.00 -1.97 0.77
CA GLY A 106 3.92 -1.67 2.20
C GLY A 106 2.86 -0.65 2.58
N MET A 107 1.99 -0.24 1.64
CA MET A 107 0.86 0.64 1.89
C MET A 107 -0.47 -0.10 1.82
N PRO A 108 -1.40 0.18 2.71
CA PRO A 108 -2.74 -0.36 2.67
C PRO A 108 -3.60 0.42 1.68
N LEU A 109 -3.77 -0.12 0.47
CA LEU A 109 -4.68 0.42 -0.53
C LEU A 109 -6.12 0.12 -0.15
N GLY A 110 -7.01 1.08 -0.38
CA GLY A 110 -8.44 0.95 -0.06
C GLY A 110 -8.77 1.22 1.42
N SER A 111 -7.79 1.59 2.24
CA SER A 111 -8.05 2.07 3.59
C SER A 111 -8.62 3.49 3.59
N HIS A 112 -9.52 3.77 4.54
CA HIS A 112 -10.01 5.12 4.73
C HIS A 112 -8.85 6.07 5.08
N TYR A 113 -8.74 7.22 4.41
CA TYR A 113 -7.61 8.16 4.53
C TYR A 113 -7.37 8.70 5.95
N LYS A 114 -8.38 8.67 6.84
CA LYS A 114 -8.30 9.04 8.25
C LYS A 114 -8.15 7.84 9.20
N SER A 115 -8.00 6.62 8.69
CA SER A 115 -7.91 5.43 9.52
C SER A 115 -6.64 5.47 10.38
N THR A 116 -6.80 5.43 11.70
CA THR A 116 -5.68 5.32 12.64
C THR A 116 -5.01 3.97 12.56
N ALA A 117 -5.75 2.92 12.18
CA ALA A 117 -5.25 1.55 12.06
C ALA A 117 -4.10 1.42 11.05
N VAL A 118 -4.13 2.22 9.97
CA VAL A 118 -3.08 2.28 8.95
C VAL A 118 -1.72 2.67 9.56
N TRP A 119 -1.74 3.46 10.64
CA TRP A 119 -0.53 3.96 11.29
C TRP A 119 0.05 3.01 12.35
N ASN A 120 -0.72 2.01 12.81
CA ASN A 120 -0.28 1.09 13.84
C ASN A 120 1.04 0.38 13.52
N PRO A 121 1.24 -0.22 12.31
CA PRO A 121 2.50 -0.89 11.98
C PRO A 121 3.70 0.07 11.99
N ILE A 122 3.47 1.33 11.62
CA ILE A 122 4.51 2.37 11.61
C ILE A 122 4.88 2.75 13.04
N ILE A 123 3.87 2.95 13.89
CA ILE A 123 4.06 3.28 15.30
C ILE A 123 4.80 2.14 16.00
N GLU A 124 4.38 0.89 15.82
CA GLU A 124 5.05 -0.27 16.38
C GLU A 124 6.50 -0.41 15.92
N LYS A 125 6.77 -0.15 14.65
CA LYS A 125 8.14 -0.17 14.13
C LYS A 125 9.00 0.90 14.77
N MET A 126 8.43 2.09 15.02
CA MET A 126 9.11 3.17 15.70
C MET A 126 9.34 2.84 17.17
N GLU A 127 8.31 2.40 17.88
CA GLU A 127 8.38 2.01 19.28
C GLU A 127 9.46 0.92 19.49
N ARG A 128 9.52 -0.10 18.62
CA ARG A 128 10.58 -1.14 18.64
C ARG A 128 11.98 -0.57 18.47
N ARG A 129 12.17 0.36 17.54
CA ARG A 129 13.49 0.99 17.30
C ARG A 129 13.89 1.85 18.51
N LEU A 130 12.95 2.59 19.08
CA LEU A 130 13.19 3.42 20.25
C LEU A 130 13.44 2.59 21.52
N ALA A 131 12.69 1.50 21.73
CA ALA A 131 12.90 0.58 22.85
C ALA A 131 14.29 -0.10 22.79
N GLY A 132 14.77 -0.46 21.60
CA GLY A 132 16.11 -0.96 21.40
C GLY A 132 17.19 0.06 21.81
N SER A 133 16.93 1.34 21.58
CA SER A 133 17.85 2.42 21.91
C SER A 133 17.93 2.76 23.41
N GLN A 134 16.88 2.50 24.16
CA GLN A 134 16.89 2.69 25.64
C GLN A 134 17.82 1.70 26.33
N ARG A 135 18.06 0.53 25.73
CA ARG A 135 19.01 -0.48 26.24
C ARG A 135 20.47 -0.17 25.92
N LEU A 136 20.72 0.73 24.96
CA LEU A 136 22.05 1.19 24.62
C LEU A 136 22.40 2.42 25.47
N TYR A 137 23.55 2.39 26.16
CA TYR A 137 24.10 3.53 26.87
C TYR A 137 24.53 4.63 25.90
N LEU A 138 23.55 5.31 25.31
CA LEU A 138 23.80 6.40 24.37
C LEU A 138 24.14 7.68 25.14
N SER A 139 25.15 8.37 24.66
CA SER A 139 25.52 9.70 25.15
C SER A 139 24.37 10.71 24.96
N LYS A 140 24.42 11.83 25.68
CA LYS A 140 23.43 12.91 25.54
C LYS A 140 23.26 13.40 24.11
N GLY A 141 24.31 13.33 23.28
CA GLY A 141 24.25 13.67 21.84
C GLY A 141 23.77 12.53 20.95
N GLY A 142 24.02 11.27 21.31
CA GLY A 142 23.60 10.10 20.53
C GLY A 142 22.09 9.88 20.49
N ARG A 143 21.38 10.24 21.57
CA ARG A 143 19.91 10.11 21.66
C ARG A 143 19.17 10.99 20.63
N PRO A 144 19.45 12.30 20.50
CA PRO A 144 18.83 13.15 19.47
C PRO A 144 19.13 12.68 18.04
N SER A 145 20.36 12.21 17.79
CA SER A 145 20.75 11.70 16.48
C SER A 145 19.98 10.46 16.10
N LEU A 146 19.78 9.52 17.04
CA LEU A 146 18.96 8.34 16.82
C LEU A 146 17.49 8.68 16.61
N LEU A 147 16.95 9.59 17.41
CA LEU A 147 15.61 10.11 17.23
C LEU A 147 15.42 10.69 15.84
N LYS A 148 16.33 11.59 15.42
CA LYS A 148 16.29 12.20 14.11
C LYS A 148 16.35 11.13 13.01
N SER A 149 17.25 10.16 13.09
CA SER A 149 17.36 9.03 12.16
C SER A 149 16.10 8.18 12.12
N THR A 150 15.52 7.86 13.28
CA THR A 150 14.29 7.06 13.38
C THR A 150 13.12 7.79 12.75
N PHE A 151 12.97 9.10 13.02
CA PHE A 151 11.90 9.92 12.44
C PHE A 151 12.11 10.23 10.96
N SER A 152 13.35 10.39 10.50
CA SER A 152 13.65 10.56 9.06
C SER A 152 13.40 9.29 8.26
N SER A 153 13.47 8.14 8.92
CA SER A 153 13.12 6.84 8.32
C SER A 153 11.63 6.50 8.41
N LEU A 154 10.81 7.37 9.03
CA LEU A 154 9.37 7.34 8.82
C LEU A 154 9.16 7.47 7.30
N PRO A 155 8.40 6.58 6.73
CA PRO A 155 8.23 6.61 5.30
C PRO A 155 7.62 7.96 4.91
N THR A 156 8.44 8.88 4.43
CA THR A 156 8.02 10.09 3.70
C THR A 156 6.97 9.73 2.67
N TYR A 157 7.04 8.54 2.17
CA TYR A 157 6.13 7.83 1.32
C TYR A 157 4.70 7.68 1.92
N PHE A 158 4.56 7.30 3.19
CA PHE A 158 3.25 7.29 3.86
C PHE A 158 2.71 8.72 4.06
N LEU A 159 3.60 9.65 4.37
CA LEU A 159 3.25 11.05 4.61
C LEU A 159 2.84 11.78 3.33
N SER A 160 3.32 11.34 2.16
CA SER A 160 2.93 11.92 0.88
C SER A 160 1.51 11.54 0.45
N LEU A 161 0.99 10.41 0.96
CA LEU A 161 -0.30 9.85 0.54
C LEU A 161 -1.38 9.92 1.62
N LEU A 162 -0.99 9.90 2.89
CA LEU A 162 -1.92 9.82 4.01
C LEU A 162 -1.73 11.00 4.96
N THR A 163 -2.84 11.64 5.31
CA THR A 163 -2.83 12.68 6.34
C THR A 163 -2.70 12.06 7.72
N ILE A 164 -1.77 12.55 8.54
CA ILE A 164 -1.58 12.07 9.90
C ILE A 164 -2.77 12.52 10.77
N PRO A 165 -3.52 11.59 11.39
CA PRO A 165 -4.53 11.95 12.38
C PRO A 165 -3.88 12.58 13.61
N VAL A 166 -4.58 13.53 14.25
CA VAL A 166 -4.08 14.24 15.45
C VAL A 166 -3.72 13.28 16.59
N SER A 167 -4.48 12.20 16.75
CA SER A 167 -4.19 11.13 17.74
C SER A 167 -2.85 10.45 17.49
N VAL A 168 -2.55 10.13 16.23
CA VAL A 168 -1.27 9.53 15.81
C VAL A 168 -0.13 10.51 16.01
N ALA A 169 -0.31 11.77 15.61
CA ALA A 169 0.70 12.82 15.82
C ALA A 169 1.04 13.01 17.31
N ARG A 170 0.04 12.99 18.18
CA ARG A 170 0.26 13.06 19.64
C ARG A 170 1.05 11.86 20.16
N ARG A 171 0.72 10.64 19.70
CA ARG A 171 1.43 9.42 20.10
C ARG A 171 2.88 9.44 19.63
N LEU A 172 3.14 9.89 18.41
CA LEU A 172 4.49 10.04 17.88
C LEU A 172 5.31 11.09 18.64
N ASN A 173 4.69 12.21 19.04
CA ASN A 173 5.34 13.22 19.87
C ASN A 173 5.63 12.70 21.29
N GLY A 174 4.72 11.92 21.87
CA GLY A 174 4.98 11.23 23.16
C GLY A 174 6.20 10.30 23.10
N CYS A 175 6.38 9.56 22.02
CA CYS A 175 7.57 8.74 21.80
C CYS A 175 8.86 9.58 21.75
N LYS A 176 8.82 10.81 21.18
CA LYS A 176 9.96 11.74 21.19
C LYS A 176 10.32 12.20 22.60
N GLU A 177 9.31 12.61 23.38
CA GLU A 177 9.50 13.11 24.75
C GLU A 177 10.13 12.04 25.65
N ILE A 178 9.64 10.80 25.58
CA ILE A 178 10.17 9.66 26.35
C ILE A 178 11.63 9.38 25.98
N SER A 179 11.96 9.38 24.70
CA SER A 179 13.31 9.06 24.24
C SER A 179 14.32 10.19 24.41
N SER A 180 13.87 11.45 24.44
CA SER A 180 14.73 12.60 24.71
C SER A 180 15.07 12.76 26.19
N GLY A 181 14.44 11.98 27.06
CA GLY A 181 14.66 12.06 28.51
C GLY A 181 14.03 13.30 29.15
N VAL A 182 13.17 14.01 28.45
CA VAL A 182 12.34 15.07 29.02
C VAL A 182 11.19 14.42 29.76
N ILE A 183 11.48 13.91 30.96
CA ILE A 183 10.45 13.55 31.91
C ILE A 183 9.82 14.88 32.35
N ARG A 184 8.62 15.18 31.87
CA ARG A 184 7.79 16.18 32.54
C ARG A 184 7.55 15.68 33.98
N GLY A 185 8.30 16.26 34.92
CA GLY A 185 8.07 16.03 36.32
C GLY A 185 6.60 16.23 36.58
N ARG A 186 5.93 15.21 37.11
CA ARG A 186 4.65 15.38 37.78
C ARG A 186 4.86 16.47 38.81
N ARG A 187 4.27 17.61 38.61
CA ARG A 187 4.07 18.55 39.74
C ARG A 187 3.20 17.83 40.74
N SER A 188 3.85 17.22 41.75
CA SER A 188 3.20 16.88 42.98
C SER A 188 2.82 18.19 43.64
N SER A 189 1.57 18.55 43.61
CA SER A 189 1.00 19.53 44.52
C SER A 189 1.04 18.87 45.90
N ILE A 190 2.01 19.27 46.71
CA ILE A 190 1.95 19.04 48.17
C ILE A 190 1.25 20.27 48.69
N ILE A 191 0.11 20.05 49.25
CA ILE A 191 -0.46 20.85 50.34
C ILE A 191 -0.59 19.93 51.52
#